data_ca9450fef7c5fc8c89debe6946aa3370
#
_entry.id   ca9450fef7c5fc8c89debe6946aa3370
#
_cell.length_a   1.000
_cell.length_b   1.000
_cell.length_c   1.000
_cell.angle_alpha   90.00
_cell.angle_beta   90.00
_cell.angle_gamma   90.00
#
_symmetry.space_group_name_H-M   'P 1'
#
loop_
_entity.id
_entity.type
_entity.pdbx_description
1 polymer ?
#
loop_
_entity_poly.entity_id
_entity_poly.type
_entity_poly.pdbx_seq_one_letter_code
_entity_poly.pdbx_strand_id
1 'polypeptide(L)'
;MTARKMRFAVVNAPVGVVLLFAMLVAPSVGWACACGCGVFDVGTSSMFPEGPGGMAFVEYDFQDQNRNWSGDSKAPAANNDDKEIRTHFVTAGLQYLFNRSWGIQAEVPYVYRTFKTGEPATFNWGDLGDIRVKGIYTGFSPDLSTGVNFGFKLPTGNYTHDGVDRDTQIGTGSTDLLLGGFHRGNLGRNNRWTLFAQAQLDLPMLTRDQYRPGLEVDAAAGVYYNGWTLRRLTITPVAQLIASEKTSDSGANSANPVASGYQRILLSPGIEFHMNPVSIYADVEFPVFENVRGNQLVAPALFKVVMSYHF
;
A
#
# COMPACT_ATOMS: atom_id res chain seq x y z
N MET A 1 70.51 56.80 1.32
CA MET A 1 69.14 56.70 0.71
C MET A 1 68.91 55.29 0.25
N THR A 2 68.25 54.50 1.08
CA THR A 2 68.03 53.04 0.89
C THR A 2 66.63 52.80 0.37
N ALA A 3 66.53 52.29 -0.85
CA ALA A 3 65.26 51.92 -1.48
C ALA A 3 64.83 50.55 -0.95
N ARG A 4 63.67 50.55 -0.30
CA ARG A 4 62.99 49.35 0.26
C ARG A 4 62.17 48.71 -0.84
N LYS A 5 62.59 47.51 -1.32
CA LYS A 5 61.77 46.70 -2.26
C LYS A 5 60.60 46.04 -1.54
N MET A 6 59.42 46.42 -1.94
CA MET A 6 58.14 45.76 -1.51
C MET A 6 57.95 44.48 -2.31
N ARG A 7 57.97 43.31 -1.62
CA ARG A 7 57.58 42.04 -2.24
C ARG A 7 56.09 41.84 -2.06
N PHE A 8 55.37 41.78 -3.16
CA PHE A 8 54.00 41.32 -3.18
C PHE A 8 53.97 39.82 -3.08
N ALA A 9 53.29 39.26 -2.06
CA ALA A 9 52.99 37.86 -1.94
C ALA A 9 51.79 37.56 -2.85
N VAL A 10 52.02 36.71 -3.84
CA VAL A 10 50.95 36.13 -4.68
C VAL A 10 50.26 35.07 -3.82
N VAL A 11 49.07 35.37 -3.38
CA VAL A 11 48.19 34.39 -2.71
C VAL A 11 47.59 33.49 -3.76
N ASN A 12 47.96 32.21 -3.76
CA ASN A 12 47.37 31.18 -4.59
C ASN A 12 45.92 30.92 -4.14
N ALA A 13 44.98 31.54 -4.79
CA ALA A 13 43.54 31.40 -4.53
C ALA A 13 42.75 30.55 -5.58
N PRO A 14 43.27 29.49 -6.19
CA PRO A 14 42.37 28.63 -6.99
C PRO A 14 42.06 27.26 -6.36
N VAL A 15 42.81 26.76 -5.39
CA VAL A 15 42.62 25.39 -4.87
C VAL A 15 41.44 25.28 -3.92
N GLY A 16 41.22 26.32 -3.09
CA GLY A 16 40.10 26.35 -2.14
C GLY A 16 38.73 26.47 -2.80
N VAL A 17 38.64 27.25 -3.89
CA VAL A 17 37.37 27.44 -4.64
C VAL A 17 37.00 26.20 -5.44
N VAL A 18 37.98 25.47 -5.98
CA VAL A 18 37.72 24.23 -6.72
C VAL A 18 37.29 23.10 -5.78
N LEU A 19 37.83 23.03 -4.55
CA LEU A 19 37.39 22.06 -3.54
C LEU A 19 35.97 22.39 -3.01
N LEU A 20 35.61 23.67 -2.89
CA LEU A 20 34.25 24.06 -2.48
C LEU A 20 33.21 23.77 -3.57
N PHE A 21 33.56 23.91 -4.84
CA PHE A 21 32.68 23.57 -5.97
C PHE A 21 32.57 22.05 -6.19
N ALA A 22 33.61 21.28 -5.87
CA ALA A 22 33.58 19.82 -5.94
C ALA A 22 32.67 19.19 -4.85
N MET A 23 32.47 19.86 -3.71
CA MET A 23 31.54 19.42 -2.66
C MET A 23 30.07 19.76 -2.97
N LEU A 24 29.80 20.66 -3.93
CA LEU A 24 28.45 21.04 -4.36
C LEU A 24 27.91 20.17 -5.49
N VAL A 25 28.71 19.26 -6.06
CA VAL A 25 28.36 18.35 -7.17
C VAL A 25 28.53 16.89 -6.76
N ALA A 26 28.54 16.59 -5.47
CA ALA A 26 28.35 15.20 -5.04
C ALA A 26 26.92 14.82 -5.41
N PRO A 27 26.68 13.84 -6.32
CA PRO A 27 25.34 13.33 -6.52
C PRO A 27 24.88 12.84 -5.14
N SER A 28 23.78 13.40 -4.64
CA SER A 28 23.07 12.81 -3.53
C SER A 28 22.68 11.42 -4.00
N VAL A 29 23.30 10.38 -3.47
CA VAL A 29 22.88 9.00 -3.66
C VAL A 29 21.48 8.96 -3.06
N GLY A 30 20.46 9.06 -3.91
CA GLY A 30 19.07 8.98 -3.50
C GLY A 30 18.80 7.51 -3.15
N TRP A 31 18.72 7.21 -1.89
CA TRP A 31 18.20 5.94 -1.40
C TRP A 31 16.75 5.88 -1.80
N ALA A 32 16.37 4.93 -2.61
CA ALA A 32 14.99 4.80 -3.03
C ALA A 32 14.23 4.07 -1.93
N CYS A 33 13.17 4.70 -1.50
CA CYS A 33 12.20 4.07 -0.64
C CYS A 33 11.36 3.10 -1.46
N ALA A 34 11.36 1.84 -1.08
CA ALA A 34 10.32 0.93 -1.47
C ALA A 34 9.23 1.05 -0.42
N CYS A 35 8.32 1.98 -0.61
CA CYS A 35 7.13 2.03 0.20
C CYS A 35 6.47 0.66 0.13
N GLY A 36 6.47 -0.07 1.25
CA GLY A 36 5.70 -1.30 1.42
C GLY A 36 4.23 -0.95 1.40
N CYS A 37 3.75 -0.61 0.21
CA CYS A 37 2.37 -0.24 0.01
C CYS A 37 1.54 -1.47 0.31
N GLY A 38 0.76 -1.41 1.38
CA GLY A 38 -0.31 -2.36 1.60
C GLY A 38 -1.16 -2.40 0.35
N VAL A 39 -1.56 -3.57 -0.09
CA VAL A 39 -2.57 -3.67 -1.11
C VAL A 39 -3.87 -3.22 -0.48
N PHE A 40 -4.57 -2.31 -1.15
CA PHE A 40 -5.85 -1.84 -0.67
C PHE A 40 -6.83 -3.02 -0.63
N ASP A 41 -7.49 -3.16 0.51
CA ASP A 41 -8.50 -4.19 0.75
C ASP A 41 -9.74 -3.90 -0.11
N VAL A 42 -9.75 -4.42 -1.31
CA VAL A 42 -10.79 -4.17 -2.28
C VAL A 42 -11.97 -5.07 -2.01
N GLY A 43 -13.14 -4.47 -1.82
CA GLY A 43 -14.36 -5.21 -1.64
C GLY A 43 -14.71 -6.04 -2.87
N THR A 44 -14.60 -7.35 -2.71
CA THR A 44 -15.28 -8.28 -3.59
C THR A 44 -16.76 -8.34 -3.24
N SER A 45 -17.60 -8.94 -4.08
CA SER A 45 -18.99 -9.11 -3.74
C SER A 45 -19.20 -9.85 -2.42
N SER A 46 -18.31 -10.80 -2.10
CA SER A 46 -18.33 -11.56 -0.84
C SER A 46 -17.79 -10.80 0.37
N MET A 47 -17.03 -9.74 0.19
CA MET A 47 -16.49 -8.93 1.30
C MET A 47 -17.51 -7.90 1.82
N PHE A 48 -18.54 -7.56 1.02
CA PHE A 48 -19.62 -6.70 1.49
C PHE A 48 -20.56 -7.48 2.41
N PRO A 49 -20.98 -6.89 3.53
CA PRO A 49 -21.94 -7.55 4.41
C PRO A 49 -23.25 -7.89 3.71
N GLU A 50 -23.73 -9.11 3.85
CA GLU A 50 -25.00 -9.57 3.26
C GLU A 50 -26.10 -9.77 4.29
N GLY A 51 -25.74 -9.95 5.57
CA GLY A 51 -26.65 -10.17 6.69
C GLY A 51 -25.92 -10.38 8.00
N PRO A 52 -26.65 -10.54 9.10
CA PRO A 52 -26.06 -10.99 10.37
C PRO A 52 -25.37 -12.33 10.18
N GLY A 53 -24.22 -12.52 10.80
CA GLY A 53 -23.40 -13.73 10.68
C GLY A 53 -21.93 -13.38 10.60
N GLY A 54 -21.11 -14.38 10.38
CA GLY A 54 -19.68 -14.26 10.30
C GLY A 54 -19.10 -14.66 8.96
N MET A 55 -17.93 -14.10 8.68
CA MET A 55 -17.09 -14.47 7.55
C MET A 55 -15.64 -14.55 8.03
N ALA A 56 -15.02 -15.70 7.88
CA ALA A 56 -13.58 -15.86 8.03
C ALA A 56 -12.94 -15.85 6.64
N PHE A 57 -11.81 -15.17 6.48
CA PHE A 57 -11.12 -15.11 5.19
C PHE A 57 -9.61 -15.20 5.33
N VAL A 58 -8.99 -15.65 4.27
CA VAL A 58 -7.55 -15.55 4.06
C VAL A 58 -7.34 -14.87 2.72
N GLU A 59 -6.58 -13.79 2.75
CA GLU A 59 -6.18 -13.01 1.58
C GLU A 59 -4.69 -13.24 1.33
N TYR A 60 -4.32 -13.42 0.07
CA TYR A 60 -2.95 -13.46 -0.39
C TYR A 60 -2.74 -12.38 -1.44
N ASP A 61 -1.77 -11.51 -1.19
CA ASP A 61 -1.34 -10.50 -2.14
C ASP A 61 0.12 -10.70 -2.48
N PHE A 62 0.43 -10.48 -3.76
CA PHE A 62 1.79 -10.54 -4.26
C PHE A 62 2.12 -9.31 -5.10
N GLN A 63 3.28 -8.72 -4.81
CA GLN A 63 3.86 -7.66 -5.63
C GLN A 63 5.35 -7.90 -5.86
N ASP A 64 5.81 -7.64 -7.08
CA ASP A 64 7.22 -7.64 -7.47
C ASP A 64 7.59 -6.24 -7.98
N GLN A 65 8.17 -5.44 -7.08
CA GLN A 65 8.62 -4.08 -7.38
C GLN A 65 10.03 -4.16 -7.98
N ASN A 66 10.11 -4.12 -9.29
CA ASN A 66 11.36 -4.30 -10.05
C ASN A 66 11.57 -3.24 -11.14
N ARG A 67 10.73 -2.21 -11.18
CA ARG A 67 10.83 -1.10 -12.13
C ARG A 67 11.18 0.17 -11.40
N ASN A 68 12.30 0.78 -11.79
CA ASN A 68 12.66 2.08 -11.24
C ASN A 68 11.82 3.20 -11.87
N TRP A 69 11.25 4.05 -11.04
CA TRP A 69 10.32 5.11 -11.41
C TRP A 69 10.67 6.42 -10.73
N SER A 70 10.42 7.54 -11.38
CA SER A 70 10.57 8.88 -10.80
C SER A 70 9.51 9.81 -11.38
N GLY A 71 8.74 10.46 -10.51
CA GLY A 71 7.56 11.17 -10.97
C GLY A 71 6.58 10.19 -11.63
N ASP A 72 6.15 10.50 -12.84
CA ASP A 72 5.20 9.75 -13.65
C ASP A 72 5.86 8.85 -14.72
N SER A 73 7.17 8.67 -14.68
CA SER A 73 7.92 8.01 -15.74
C SER A 73 9.01 7.07 -15.24
N LYS A 74 9.46 6.18 -16.14
CA LYS A 74 10.59 5.28 -15.87
C LYS A 74 11.85 6.09 -15.64
N ALA A 75 12.62 5.70 -14.64
CA ALA A 75 13.91 6.29 -14.32
C ALA A 75 15.04 5.27 -14.54
N PRO A 76 16.30 5.73 -14.77
CA PRO A 76 17.45 4.84 -14.86
C PRO A 76 17.63 4.02 -13.57
N ALA A 77 17.91 2.72 -13.72
CA ALA A 77 18.16 1.84 -12.57
C ALA A 77 19.38 2.26 -11.73
N ALA A 78 20.30 3.05 -12.32
CA ALA A 78 21.45 3.59 -11.60
C ALA A 78 21.08 4.67 -10.56
N ASN A 79 19.87 5.23 -10.63
CA ASN A 79 19.38 6.23 -9.66
C ASN A 79 18.85 5.60 -8.37
N ASN A 80 18.86 4.27 -8.28
CA ASN A 80 18.27 3.54 -7.17
C ASN A 80 19.18 2.38 -6.78
N ASP A 81 19.59 2.34 -5.51
CA ASP A 81 20.40 1.23 -4.99
C ASP A 81 19.56 -0.04 -4.84
N ASP A 82 18.27 0.09 -4.60
CA ASP A 82 17.34 -1.03 -4.58
C ASP A 82 17.04 -1.49 -6.01
N LYS A 83 17.01 -2.80 -6.20
CA LYS A 83 16.84 -3.39 -7.53
C LYS A 83 15.56 -4.21 -7.67
N GLU A 84 15.13 -4.86 -6.61
CA GLU A 84 13.94 -5.69 -6.62
C GLU A 84 13.44 -5.91 -5.20
N ILE A 85 12.13 -5.72 -5.00
CA ILE A 85 11.46 -6.04 -3.75
C ILE A 85 10.25 -6.90 -4.07
N ARG A 86 10.32 -8.15 -3.64
CA ARG A 86 9.18 -9.07 -3.71
C ARG A 86 8.54 -9.14 -2.34
N THR A 87 7.25 -8.90 -2.31
CA THR A 87 6.49 -8.98 -1.07
C THR A 87 5.30 -9.90 -1.25
N HIS A 88 5.17 -10.83 -0.33
CA HIS A 88 4.03 -11.72 -0.16
C HIS A 88 3.30 -11.31 1.12
N PHE A 89 2.05 -10.95 1.02
CA PHE A 89 1.18 -10.70 2.16
C PHE A 89 0.22 -11.87 2.29
N VAL A 90 0.05 -12.39 3.50
CA VAL A 90 -0.98 -13.35 3.84
C VAL A 90 -1.76 -12.77 5.00
N THR A 91 -3.00 -12.35 4.78
CA THR A 91 -3.84 -11.74 5.80
C THR A 91 -4.95 -12.70 6.19
N ALA A 92 -4.97 -13.10 7.45
CA ALA A 92 -6.12 -13.79 8.03
C ALA A 92 -7.09 -12.78 8.63
N GLY A 93 -8.37 -12.89 8.28
CA GLY A 93 -9.38 -11.95 8.75
C GLY A 93 -10.66 -12.63 9.23
N LEU A 94 -11.33 -11.94 10.12
CA LEU A 94 -12.64 -12.30 10.64
C LEU A 94 -13.54 -11.08 10.64
N GLN A 95 -14.71 -11.19 10.00
CA GLN A 95 -15.78 -10.20 10.07
C GLN A 95 -16.99 -10.85 10.71
N TYR A 96 -17.66 -10.13 11.63
CA TYR A 96 -18.88 -10.61 12.26
C TYR A 96 -19.88 -9.48 12.44
N LEU A 97 -21.07 -9.64 11.87
CA LEU A 97 -22.20 -8.73 12.07
C LEU A 97 -23.11 -9.27 13.18
N PHE A 98 -23.13 -8.56 14.30
CA PHE A 98 -23.99 -8.87 15.46
C PHE A 98 -25.48 -8.75 15.09
N ASN A 99 -25.79 -7.81 14.23
CA ASN A 99 -27.12 -7.52 13.70
C ASN A 99 -26.99 -6.80 12.35
N ARG A 100 -28.11 -6.35 11.78
CA ARG A 100 -28.12 -5.64 10.48
C ARG A 100 -27.45 -4.26 10.49
N SER A 101 -27.04 -3.75 11.66
CA SER A 101 -26.49 -2.40 11.75
C SER A 101 -25.05 -2.37 12.23
N TRP A 102 -24.61 -3.34 13.03
CA TRP A 102 -23.34 -3.31 13.71
C TRP A 102 -22.55 -4.60 13.51
N GLY A 103 -21.29 -4.45 13.25
CA GLY A 103 -20.32 -5.53 13.14
C GLY A 103 -18.92 -5.09 13.56
N ILE A 104 -18.03 -6.06 13.54
CA ILE A 104 -16.59 -5.89 13.79
C ILE A 104 -15.80 -6.68 12.75
N GLN A 105 -14.61 -6.19 12.41
CA GLN A 105 -13.65 -6.88 11.58
C GLN A 105 -12.27 -6.80 12.23
N ALA A 106 -11.55 -7.92 12.20
CA ALA A 106 -10.15 -7.99 12.62
C ALA A 106 -9.32 -8.65 11.53
N GLU A 107 -8.11 -8.15 11.30
CA GLU A 107 -7.18 -8.60 10.27
C GLU A 107 -5.79 -8.76 10.90
N VAL A 108 -5.15 -9.87 10.61
CA VAL A 108 -3.81 -10.21 11.09
C VAL A 108 -2.94 -10.54 9.87
N PRO A 109 -2.11 -9.60 9.40
CA PRO A 109 -1.23 -9.84 8.26
C PRO A 109 0.06 -10.52 8.70
N TYR A 110 0.53 -11.47 7.89
CA TYR A 110 1.89 -11.98 7.88
C TYR A 110 2.54 -11.59 6.56
N VAL A 111 3.72 -10.99 6.61
CA VAL A 111 4.42 -10.48 5.44
C VAL A 111 5.75 -11.20 5.28
N TYR A 112 6.02 -11.69 4.08
CA TYR A 112 7.33 -12.22 3.70
C TYR A 112 7.92 -11.38 2.57
N ARG A 113 9.14 -10.88 2.76
CA ARG A 113 9.78 -9.94 1.85
C ARG A 113 11.16 -10.44 1.43
N THR A 114 11.44 -10.37 0.13
CA THR A 114 12.77 -10.52 -0.46
C THR A 114 13.21 -9.19 -1.01
N PHE A 115 14.40 -8.77 -0.65
CA PHE A 115 14.96 -7.47 -0.99
C PHE A 115 16.33 -7.65 -1.66
N LYS A 116 16.53 -7.08 -2.84
CA LYS A 116 17.80 -7.09 -3.57
C LYS A 116 18.30 -5.68 -3.76
N THR A 117 19.56 -5.45 -3.42
CA THR A 117 20.26 -4.18 -3.62
C THR A 117 21.22 -4.23 -4.81
N GLY A 118 21.83 -3.10 -5.15
CA GLY A 118 22.88 -2.99 -6.18
C GLY A 118 24.20 -3.68 -5.79
N GLU A 119 24.54 -3.70 -4.50
CA GLU A 119 25.52 -4.63 -3.96
C GLU A 119 24.95 -6.05 -4.03
N PRO A 120 25.77 -7.11 -4.20
CA PRO A 120 25.26 -8.47 -4.34
C PRO A 120 24.72 -9.02 -3.01
N ALA A 121 23.85 -8.26 -2.36
CA ALA A 121 23.18 -8.61 -1.14
C ALA A 121 21.70 -8.91 -1.41
N THR A 122 21.23 -10.01 -0.86
CA THR A 122 19.81 -10.38 -0.85
C THR A 122 19.41 -10.61 0.59
N PHE A 123 18.37 -9.92 1.02
CA PHE A 123 17.80 -10.03 2.35
C PHE A 123 16.44 -10.71 2.23
N ASN A 124 16.16 -11.66 3.11
CA ASN A 124 14.86 -12.31 3.21
C ASN A 124 14.43 -12.28 4.66
N TRP A 125 13.23 -11.80 4.93
CA TRP A 125 12.63 -11.88 6.26
C TRP A 125 11.13 -11.97 6.17
N GLY A 126 10.53 -12.49 7.22
CA GLY A 126 9.08 -12.56 7.34
C GLY A 126 8.69 -12.35 8.79
N ASP A 127 7.61 -11.62 8.99
CA ASP A 127 7.08 -11.33 10.32
C ASP A 127 5.59 -11.01 10.25
N LEU A 128 4.94 -10.93 11.41
CA LEU A 128 3.61 -10.37 11.52
C LEU A 128 3.65 -8.88 11.21
N GLY A 129 2.66 -8.41 10.47
CA GLY A 129 2.43 -6.98 10.24
C GLY A 129 1.56 -6.36 11.33
N ASP A 130 1.12 -5.15 11.04
CA ASP A 130 0.28 -4.38 11.96
C ASP A 130 -1.17 -4.88 11.92
N ILE A 131 -1.70 -5.33 13.05
CA ILE A 131 -3.07 -5.82 13.20
C ILE A 131 -4.05 -4.65 13.00
N ARG A 132 -5.14 -4.90 12.27
CA ARG A 132 -6.23 -3.95 12.06
C ARG A 132 -7.50 -4.44 12.76
N VAL A 133 -8.18 -3.54 13.44
CA VAL A 133 -9.49 -3.81 14.08
C VAL A 133 -10.44 -2.69 13.73
N LYS A 134 -11.56 -3.02 13.11
CA LYS A 134 -12.54 -2.05 12.59
C LYS A 134 -13.94 -2.38 13.11
N GLY A 135 -14.69 -1.39 13.56
CA GLY A 135 -16.14 -1.46 13.70
C GLY A 135 -16.80 -1.18 12.37
N ILE A 136 -17.90 -1.82 12.08
CA ILE A 136 -18.69 -1.64 10.86
C ILE A 136 -20.09 -1.20 11.25
N TYR A 137 -20.60 -0.15 10.60
CA TYR A 137 -21.98 0.29 10.74
C TYR A 137 -22.68 0.33 9.40
N THR A 138 -23.76 -0.42 9.26
CA THR A 138 -24.56 -0.58 8.04
C THR A 138 -26.03 -0.16 8.22
N GLY A 139 -26.35 0.52 9.31
CA GLY A 139 -27.73 0.92 9.62
C GLY A 139 -28.34 1.98 8.71
N PHE A 140 -27.60 2.44 7.67
CA PHE A 140 -28.09 3.43 6.71
C PHE A 140 -29.11 2.87 5.71
N SER A 141 -29.03 1.57 5.42
CA SER A 141 -29.88 0.93 4.42
C SER A 141 -30.34 -0.47 4.86
N PRO A 142 -31.60 -0.84 4.60
CA PRO A 142 -32.12 -2.15 5.00
C PRO A 142 -31.44 -3.35 4.32
N ASP A 143 -30.83 -3.15 3.16
CA ASP A 143 -30.15 -4.17 2.36
C ASP A 143 -28.64 -4.21 2.60
N LEU A 144 -28.14 -3.47 3.61
CA LEU A 144 -26.72 -3.37 3.96
C LEU A 144 -25.84 -2.84 2.80
N SER A 145 -26.46 -2.15 1.85
CA SER A 145 -25.78 -1.65 0.66
C SER A 145 -24.86 -0.46 0.96
N THR A 146 -25.03 0.19 2.10
CA THR A 146 -24.25 1.35 2.52
C THR A 146 -23.74 1.16 3.93
N GLY A 147 -22.45 1.35 4.12
CA GLY A 147 -21.84 1.25 5.44
C GLY A 147 -20.63 2.18 5.61
N VAL A 148 -20.26 2.36 6.86
CA VAL A 148 -19.00 3.00 7.27
C VAL A 148 -18.22 2.04 8.14
N ASN A 149 -16.91 2.15 8.09
CA ASN A 149 -16.01 1.46 9.00
C ASN A 149 -15.11 2.47 9.71
N PHE A 150 -14.72 2.15 10.93
CA PHE A 150 -13.85 2.97 11.76
C PHE A 150 -13.09 2.07 12.73
N GLY A 151 -11.84 2.36 12.93
CA GLY A 151 -11.02 1.51 13.79
C GLY A 151 -9.58 1.95 13.86
N PHE A 152 -8.72 0.99 14.17
CA PHE A 152 -7.31 1.26 14.37
C PHE A 152 -6.45 0.18 13.71
N LYS A 153 -5.33 0.63 13.15
CA LYS A 153 -4.16 -0.19 12.88
C LYS A 153 -3.26 -0.10 14.10
N LEU A 154 -2.83 -1.24 14.63
CA LEU A 154 -2.04 -1.34 15.86
C LEU A 154 -0.58 -1.64 15.52
N PRO A 155 0.42 -1.04 16.19
CA PRO A 155 1.84 -1.23 15.91
C PRO A 155 2.35 -2.58 16.45
N THR A 156 1.80 -3.67 15.96
CA THR A 156 2.11 -5.04 16.38
C THR A 156 3.19 -5.70 15.52
N GLY A 157 3.39 -5.19 14.30
CA GLY A 157 4.41 -5.68 13.39
C GLY A 157 5.83 -5.28 13.79
N ASN A 158 6.80 -6.09 13.38
CA ASN A 158 8.21 -5.77 13.59
C ASN A 158 8.63 -4.60 12.70
N TYR A 159 9.12 -3.54 13.32
CA TYR A 159 9.58 -2.31 12.65
C TYR A 159 11.06 -1.98 12.94
N THR A 160 11.81 -2.94 13.49
CA THR A 160 13.21 -2.78 13.89
C THR A 160 14.11 -3.92 13.40
N HIS A 161 13.78 -4.51 12.24
CA HIS A 161 14.61 -5.55 11.65
C HIS A 161 15.96 -4.97 11.21
N ASP A 162 17.05 -5.61 11.65
CA ASP A 162 18.42 -5.12 11.41
C ASP A 162 18.78 -5.14 9.91
N GLY A 163 19.49 -4.11 9.46
CA GLY A 163 20.02 -4.02 8.09
C GLY A 163 18.98 -3.63 7.04
N VAL A 164 17.80 -3.19 7.45
CA VAL A 164 16.72 -2.74 6.58
C VAL A 164 16.27 -1.35 6.99
N ASP A 165 16.04 -0.50 6.00
CA ASP A 165 15.57 0.87 6.22
C ASP A 165 14.21 0.91 6.90
N ARG A 166 13.96 1.99 7.63
CA ARG A 166 12.75 2.14 8.46
C ARG A 166 11.45 2.09 7.66
N ASP A 167 11.46 2.60 6.45
CA ASP A 167 10.33 2.64 5.52
C ASP A 167 10.13 1.34 4.73
N THR A 168 11.08 0.40 4.80
CA THR A 168 10.97 -0.94 4.22
C THR A 168 10.65 -2.03 5.25
N GLN A 169 10.47 -1.67 6.51
CA GLN A 169 10.08 -2.57 7.58
C GLN A 169 8.67 -3.16 7.35
N ILE A 170 8.40 -4.33 7.93
CA ILE A 170 7.09 -4.99 7.84
C ILE A 170 6.05 -4.24 8.68
N GLY A 171 6.39 -3.93 9.92
CA GLY A 171 5.55 -3.10 10.77
C GLY A 171 5.84 -1.61 10.62
N THR A 172 4.84 -0.76 10.81
CA THR A 172 5.02 0.69 10.73
C THR A 172 5.47 1.30 12.07
N GLY A 173 5.24 0.61 13.19
CA GLY A 173 5.45 1.16 14.53
C GLY A 173 4.51 2.33 14.85
N SER A 174 3.43 2.52 14.08
CA SER A 174 2.43 3.56 14.31
C SER A 174 1.07 2.97 14.66
N THR A 175 0.33 3.70 15.49
CA THR A 175 -1.10 3.46 15.68
C THR A 175 -1.85 4.43 14.79
N ASP A 176 -2.63 3.90 13.85
CA ASP A 176 -3.30 4.71 12.85
C ASP A 176 -4.81 4.62 13.03
N LEU A 177 -5.49 5.74 12.85
CA LEU A 177 -6.95 5.79 12.79
C LEU A 177 -7.38 5.38 11.38
N LEU A 178 -8.24 4.37 11.31
CA LEU A 178 -8.85 3.89 10.08
C LEU A 178 -10.27 4.43 9.98
N LEU A 179 -10.59 5.11 8.90
CA LEU A 179 -11.95 5.57 8.60
C LEU A 179 -12.29 5.20 7.17
N GLY A 180 -13.45 4.60 6.96
CA GLY A 180 -13.84 4.20 5.62
C GLY A 180 -15.34 4.13 5.44
N GLY A 181 -15.73 3.83 4.21
CA GLY A 181 -17.12 3.63 3.87
C GLY A 181 -17.26 2.94 2.53
N PHE A 182 -18.41 2.35 2.33
CA PHE A 182 -18.76 1.68 1.09
C PHE A 182 -20.22 1.88 0.71
N HIS A 183 -20.45 1.76 -0.58
CA HIS A 183 -21.79 1.73 -1.15
C HIS A 183 -21.83 0.75 -2.32
N ARG A 184 -22.92 -0.01 -2.42
CA ARG A 184 -23.22 -0.83 -3.59
C ARG A 184 -24.66 -0.62 -4.05
N GLY A 185 -24.92 -0.71 -5.34
CA GLY A 185 -26.25 -0.52 -5.89
C GLY A 185 -26.43 -1.24 -7.21
N ASN A 186 -27.63 -1.78 -7.44
CA ASN A 186 -27.96 -2.46 -8.69
C ASN A 186 -28.09 -1.48 -9.85
N LEU A 187 -27.49 -1.83 -10.98
CA LEU A 187 -27.57 -1.07 -12.23
C LEU A 187 -28.67 -1.66 -13.12
N GLY A 188 -29.68 -0.85 -13.42
CA GLY A 188 -30.78 -1.25 -14.27
C GLY A 188 -31.87 -2.07 -13.55
N ARG A 189 -32.93 -2.42 -14.30
CA ARG A 189 -34.13 -3.07 -13.75
C ARG A 189 -33.99 -4.59 -13.53
N ASN A 190 -32.98 -5.21 -14.13
CA ASN A 190 -32.86 -6.67 -14.12
C ASN A 190 -31.84 -7.16 -13.04
N ASN A 191 -31.30 -6.28 -12.25
CA ASN A 191 -30.35 -6.56 -11.16
C ASN A 191 -29.14 -7.46 -11.56
N ARG A 192 -28.79 -7.47 -12.86
CA ARG A 192 -27.67 -8.29 -13.34
C ARG A 192 -26.31 -7.66 -13.10
N TRP A 193 -26.28 -6.35 -12.92
CA TRP A 193 -25.07 -5.60 -12.68
C TRP A 193 -25.18 -4.84 -11.39
N THR A 194 -24.14 -4.87 -10.61
CA THR A 194 -24.02 -4.07 -9.39
C THR A 194 -22.82 -3.17 -9.51
N LEU A 195 -23.02 -1.88 -9.25
CA LEU A 195 -21.96 -0.91 -9.04
C LEU A 195 -21.58 -0.93 -7.57
N PHE A 196 -20.32 -0.73 -7.27
CA PHE A 196 -19.85 -0.49 -5.93
C PHE A 196 -18.79 0.61 -5.90
N ALA A 197 -18.68 1.24 -4.77
CA ALA A 197 -17.61 2.17 -4.44
C ALA A 197 -17.25 2.01 -2.96
N GLN A 198 -15.97 2.16 -2.64
CA GLN A 198 -15.47 2.19 -1.27
C GLN A 198 -14.30 3.13 -1.17
N ALA A 199 -14.06 3.64 0.03
CA ALA A 199 -12.89 4.46 0.33
C ALA A 199 -12.44 4.20 1.77
N GLN A 200 -11.15 4.34 2.01
CA GLN A 200 -10.52 4.22 3.32
C GLN A 200 -9.45 5.29 3.48
N LEU A 201 -9.38 5.84 4.67
CA LEU A 201 -8.32 6.72 5.16
C LEU A 201 -7.55 5.98 6.24
N ASP A 202 -6.22 5.95 6.10
CA ASP A 202 -5.27 5.49 7.12
C ASP A 202 -4.48 6.70 7.62
N LEU A 203 -4.79 7.14 8.84
CA LEU A 203 -4.22 8.35 9.45
C LEU A 203 -3.32 7.99 10.63
N PRO A 204 -1.98 8.09 10.49
CA PRO A 204 -1.04 7.87 11.58
C PRO A 204 -1.24 8.86 12.71
N MET A 205 -1.64 8.37 13.90
CA MET A 205 -1.93 9.18 15.09
C MET A 205 -0.78 9.17 16.08
N LEU A 206 -0.35 7.97 16.48
CA LEU A 206 0.75 7.77 17.42
C LEU A 206 1.88 7.03 16.70
N THR A 207 3.08 7.57 16.79
CA THR A 207 4.25 7.07 16.06
C THR A 207 5.41 6.79 17.02
N ARG A 208 6.34 5.94 16.61
CA ARG A 208 7.51 5.52 17.41
C ARG A 208 8.80 5.85 16.67
N ASP A 209 9.88 5.96 17.44
CA ASP A 209 11.27 6.11 16.94
C ASP A 209 11.45 7.27 15.97
N GLN A 210 10.75 8.39 16.20
CA GLN A 210 10.84 9.57 15.34
C GLN A 210 10.61 9.29 13.85
N TYR A 211 9.81 8.26 13.55
CA TYR A 211 9.33 7.94 12.20
C TYR A 211 7.80 8.05 12.15
N ARG A 212 7.30 8.73 11.15
CA ARG A 212 5.87 8.88 10.90
C ARG A 212 5.58 8.48 9.46
N PRO A 213 4.83 7.38 9.25
CA PRO A 213 4.34 7.02 7.93
C PRO A 213 3.49 8.13 7.32
N GLY A 214 3.45 8.21 6.01
CA GLY A 214 2.55 9.11 5.30
C GLY A 214 1.09 8.75 5.55
N LEU A 215 0.21 9.76 5.54
CA LEU A 215 -1.22 9.55 5.46
C LEU A 215 -1.55 8.87 4.14
N GLU A 216 -2.41 7.83 4.17
CA GLU A 216 -2.82 7.09 2.99
C GLU A 216 -4.35 7.17 2.80
N VAL A 217 -4.77 7.40 1.56
CA VAL A 217 -6.17 7.40 1.14
C VAL A 217 -6.30 6.45 -0.02
N ASP A 218 -7.19 5.48 0.13
CA ASP A 218 -7.53 4.52 -0.89
C ASP A 218 -9.00 4.64 -1.28
N ALA A 219 -9.28 4.46 -2.54
CA ALA A 219 -10.63 4.40 -3.06
C ALA A 219 -10.73 3.37 -4.17
N ALA A 220 -11.82 2.64 -4.23
CA ALA A 220 -12.12 1.73 -5.32
C ALA A 220 -13.55 1.95 -5.80
N ALA A 221 -13.73 1.86 -7.10
CA ALA A 221 -15.04 1.84 -7.71
C ALA A 221 -15.06 0.82 -8.85
N GLY A 222 -16.14 0.05 -8.93
CA GLY A 222 -16.23 -1.02 -9.89
C GLY A 222 -17.62 -1.48 -10.16
N VAL A 223 -17.68 -2.50 -10.98
CA VAL A 223 -18.91 -3.19 -11.38
C VAL A 223 -18.66 -4.68 -11.33
N TYR A 224 -19.65 -5.41 -10.87
CA TYR A 224 -19.68 -6.85 -11.02
C TYR A 224 -20.98 -7.32 -11.65
N TYR A 225 -20.86 -8.37 -12.43
CA TYR A 225 -22.00 -9.05 -13.02
C TYR A 225 -22.49 -10.10 -12.04
N ASN A 226 -23.80 -10.05 -11.67
CA ASN A 226 -24.43 -10.93 -10.68
C ASN A 226 -24.57 -12.37 -11.17
N GLY A 227 -23.53 -12.85 -11.77
CA GLY A 227 -23.15 -14.21 -11.95
C GLY A 227 -23.86 -15.03 -13.03
N TRP A 228 -23.06 -15.96 -13.51
CA TRP A 228 -23.58 -17.15 -14.17
C TRP A 228 -23.69 -18.25 -13.11
N THR A 229 -24.92 -18.72 -12.87
CA THR A 229 -25.14 -19.80 -11.91
C THR A 229 -25.13 -21.14 -12.65
N LEU A 230 -24.18 -22.00 -12.30
CA LEU A 230 -24.08 -23.38 -12.78
C LEU A 230 -24.27 -24.33 -11.60
N ARG A 231 -25.46 -24.87 -11.43
CA ARG A 231 -25.87 -25.67 -10.27
C ARG A 231 -25.70 -24.89 -8.95
N ARG A 232 -24.66 -25.21 -8.17
CA ARG A 232 -24.34 -24.57 -6.88
C ARG A 232 -23.22 -23.53 -6.97
N LEU A 233 -22.59 -23.41 -8.13
CA LEU A 233 -21.50 -22.48 -8.35
C LEU A 233 -22.02 -21.21 -9.01
N THR A 234 -21.77 -20.06 -8.43
CA THR A 234 -21.96 -18.74 -9.05
C THR A 234 -20.60 -18.19 -9.44
N ILE A 235 -20.49 -17.72 -10.68
CA ILE A 235 -19.27 -17.10 -11.23
C ILE A 235 -19.58 -15.62 -11.47
N THR A 236 -18.86 -14.73 -10.80
CA THR A 236 -19.09 -13.29 -10.80
C THR A 236 -17.85 -12.58 -11.34
N PRO A 237 -17.84 -12.16 -12.62
CA PRO A 237 -16.81 -11.27 -13.14
C PRO A 237 -16.88 -9.91 -12.46
N VAL A 238 -15.72 -9.35 -12.16
CA VAL A 238 -15.54 -8.04 -11.53
C VAL A 238 -14.59 -7.19 -12.37
N ALA A 239 -14.85 -5.91 -12.47
CA ALA A 239 -13.91 -4.95 -13.04
C ALA A 239 -13.96 -3.67 -12.19
N GLN A 240 -12.79 -3.18 -11.79
CA GLN A 240 -12.69 -2.04 -10.90
C GLN A 240 -11.48 -1.16 -11.21
N LEU A 241 -11.57 0.08 -10.78
CA LEU A 241 -10.46 1.01 -10.67
C LEU A 241 -10.19 1.24 -9.19
N ILE A 242 -8.91 1.19 -8.83
CA ILE A 242 -8.41 1.45 -7.49
C ILE A 242 -7.52 2.67 -7.57
N ALA A 243 -7.77 3.67 -6.76
CA ALA A 243 -6.95 4.86 -6.64
C ALA A 243 -6.36 4.92 -5.24
N SER A 244 -5.05 5.14 -5.15
CA SER A 244 -4.32 5.25 -3.89
C SER A 244 -3.46 6.50 -3.91
N GLU A 245 -3.47 7.24 -2.82
CA GLU A 245 -2.56 8.35 -2.56
C GLU A 245 -1.95 8.19 -1.17
N LYS A 246 -0.62 8.22 -1.11
CA LYS A 246 0.15 8.26 0.14
C LYS A 246 1.01 9.51 0.16
N THR A 247 0.92 10.28 1.23
CA THR A 247 1.84 11.41 1.46
C THR A 247 3.23 10.90 1.83
N SER A 248 4.24 11.77 1.78
CA SER A 248 5.59 11.38 2.18
C SER A 248 5.67 11.02 3.66
N ASP A 249 6.49 10.04 3.96
CA ASP A 249 6.91 9.73 5.31
C ASP A 249 7.71 10.89 5.91
N SER A 250 7.76 10.99 7.22
CA SER A 250 8.40 12.10 7.92
C SER A 250 9.03 11.65 9.25
N GLY A 251 9.80 12.57 9.85
CA GLY A 251 10.50 12.32 11.11
C GLY A 251 12.01 12.11 10.89
N ALA A 252 12.79 12.18 11.96
CA ALA A 252 14.26 12.14 11.90
C ALA A 252 14.82 10.78 11.45
N ASN A 253 14.04 9.71 11.65
CA ASN A 253 14.40 8.34 11.26
C ASN A 253 13.70 7.88 9.98
N SER A 254 13.11 8.79 9.19
CA SER A 254 12.69 8.47 7.83
C SER A 254 13.92 8.33 6.95
N ALA A 255 14.08 7.17 6.30
CA ALA A 255 15.28 6.89 5.50
C ALA A 255 15.37 7.86 4.31
N ASN A 256 14.27 8.10 3.61
CA ASN A 256 14.24 9.04 2.51
C ASN A 256 12.89 9.73 2.38
N PRO A 257 12.61 10.79 3.17
CA PRO A 257 11.31 11.46 3.14
C PRO A 257 10.99 12.12 1.80
N VAL A 258 11.99 12.44 0.96
CA VAL A 258 11.78 13.02 -0.37
C VAL A 258 11.50 11.98 -1.45
N ALA A 259 11.77 10.72 -1.19
CA ALA A 259 11.52 9.60 -2.09
C ALA A 259 10.47 8.62 -1.53
N SER A 260 9.56 9.10 -0.70
CA SER A 260 8.42 8.35 -0.17
C SER A 260 7.11 9.02 -0.56
N GLY A 261 6.04 8.22 -0.62
CA GLY A 261 4.73 8.69 -1.05
C GLY A 261 4.51 8.55 -2.56
N TYR A 262 3.25 8.41 -2.94
CA TYR A 262 2.85 8.12 -4.32
C TYR A 262 1.38 8.46 -4.57
N GLN A 263 1.04 8.52 -5.85
CA GLN A 263 -0.32 8.50 -6.38
C GLN A 263 -0.38 7.42 -7.45
N ARG A 264 -1.35 6.54 -7.40
CA ARG A 264 -1.52 5.48 -8.40
C ARG A 264 -2.99 5.22 -8.70
N ILE A 265 -3.25 4.78 -9.92
CA ILE A 265 -4.54 4.23 -10.33
C ILE A 265 -4.28 2.86 -10.94
N LEU A 266 -4.98 1.86 -10.44
CA LEU A 266 -4.89 0.48 -10.90
C LEU A 266 -6.20 0.10 -11.61
N LEU A 267 -6.10 -0.60 -12.73
CA LEU A 267 -7.21 -1.30 -13.36
C LEU A 267 -7.15 -2.76 -12.90
N SER A 268 -8.20 -3.23 -12.26
CA SER A 268 -8.27 -4.58 -11.69
C SER A 268 -9.44 -5.37 -12.28
N PRO A 269 -9.22 -6.16 -13.33
CA PRO A 269 -10.12 -7.23 -13.71
C PRO A 269 -10.00 -8.41 -12.75
N GLY A 270 -11.13 -8.92 -12.27
CA GLY A 270 -11.20 -10.03 -11.33
C GLY A 270 -12.35 -10.98 -11.60
N ILE A 271 -12.36 -12.07 -10.88
CA ILE A 271 -13.41 -13.08 -10.95
C ILE A 271 -13.63 -13.69 -9.56
N GLU A 272 -14.88 -13.87 -9.20
CA GLU A 272 -15.27 -14.56 -7.98
C GLU A 272 -16.03 -15.84 -8.29
N PHE A 273 -15.69 -16.89 -7.58
CA PHE A 273 -16.36 -18.19 -7.56
C PHE A 273 -17.02 -18.35 -6.20
N HIS A 274 -18.36 -18.37 -6.18
CA HIS A 274 -19.12 -18.56 -4.95
C HIS A 274 -19.84 -19.88 -4.95
N MET A 275 -19.60 -20.69 -3.93
CA MET A 275 -20.30 -21.94 -3.65
C MET A 275 -20.52 -22.04 -2.14
N ASN A 276 -21.69 -21.56 -1.71
CA ASN A 276 -22.05 -21.49 -0.28
C ASN A 276 -21.62 -22.73 0.49
N PRO A 277 -20.84 -22.59 1.60
CA PRO A 277 -20.49 -21.35 2.29
C PRO A 277 -19.13 -20.71 1.89
N VAL A 278 -18.51 -21.15 0.81
CA VAL A 278 -17.15 -20.76 0.40
C VAL A 278 -17.22 -19.82 -0.80
N SER A 279 -16.39 -18.77 -0.78
CA SER A 279 -16.10 -17.94 -1.95
C SER A 279 -14.60 -17.89 -2.20
N ILE A 280 -14.20 -17.79 -3.46
CA ILE A 280 -12.81 -17.55 -3.88
C ILE A 280 -12.85 -16.41 -4.90
N TYR A 281 -12.16 -15.34 -4.62
CA TYR A 281 -11.94 -14.22 -5.52
C TYR A 281 -10.48 -14.17 -5.95
N ALA A 282 -10.24 -13.78 -7.20
CA ALA A 282 -8.91 -13.51 -7.71
C ALA A 282 -8.94 -12.33 -8.69
N ASP A 283 -7.92 -11.48 -8.63
CA ASP A 283 -7.70 -10.41 -9.61
C ASP A 283 -6.22 -10.19 -9.94
N VAL A 284 -6.02 -9.38 -10.96
CA VAL A 284 -4.72 -8.83 -11.33
C VAL A 284 -4.88 -7.33 -11.48
N GLU A 285 -4.05 -6.56 -10.78
CA GLU A 285 -4.11 -5.11 -10.75
C GLU A 285 -3.00 -4.52 -11.61
N PHE A 286 -3.36 -3.79 -12.64
CA PHE A 286 -2.43 -3.17 -13.59
C PHE A 286 -2.34 -1.67 -13.34
N PRO A 287 -1.15 -1.11 -13.03
CA PRO A 287 -0.98 0.34 -12.94
C PRO A 287 -1.27 0.99 -14.31
N VAL A 288 -2.33 1.81 -14.36
CA VAL A 288 -2.66 2.64 -15.52
C VAL A 288 -2.21 4.09 -15.34
N PHE A 289 -1.99 4.49 -14.12
CA PHE A 289 -1.34 5.74 -13.74
C PHE A 289 -0.50 5.51 -12.49
N GLU A 290 0.72 6.07 -12.48
CA GLU A 290 1.63 5.98 -11.35
C GLU A 290 2.51 7.22 -11.32
N ASN A 291 2.52 7.89 -10.18
CA ASN A 291 3.34 9.06 -9.93
C ASN A 291 3.94 8.94 -8.52
N VAL A 292 5.25 8.78 -8.45
CA VAL A 292 5.97 8.60 -7.19
C VAL A 292 6.82 9.83 -6.87
N ARG A 293 7.03 10.09 -5.60
CA ARG A 293 7.92 11.17 -5.15
C ARG A 293 9.36 10.65 -5.09
N GLY A 294 10.28 11.34 -5.78
CA GLY A 294 11.66 10.90 -5.88
C GLY A 294 11.82 9.65 -6.73
N ASN A 295 12.82 8.81 -6.43
CA ASN A 295 13.04 7.55 -7.10
C ASN A 295 12.49 6.40 -6.25
N GLN A 296 11.62 5.57 -6.81
CA GLN A 296 11.04 4.42 -6.12
C GLN A 296 10.97 3.21 -7.03
N LEU A 297 10.91 2.01 -6.45
CA LEU A 297 10.56 0.80 -7.18
C LEU A 297 9.05 0.65 -7.25
N VAL A 298 8.54 0.33 -8.43
CA VAL A 298 7.12 0.06 -8.67
C VAL A 298 6.92 -1.32 -9.26
N ALA A 299 5.75 -1.91 -9.03
CA ALA A 299 5.39 -3.21 -9.55
C ALA A 299 4.68 -3.09 -10.90
N PRO A 300 5.01 -3.93 -11.90
CA PRO A 300 4.30 -3.95 -13.18
C PRO A 300 2.86 -4.45 -13.11
N ALA A 301 2.56 -5.26 -12.11
CA ALA A 301 1.25 -5.78 -11.78
C ALA A 301 1.26 -6.28 -10.33
N LEU A 302 0.09 -6.27 -9.70
CA LEU A 302 -0.14 -6.88 -8.39
C LEU A 302 -1.16 -8.01 -8.57
N PHE A 303 -1.13 -8.99 -7.68
CA PHE A 303 -2.00 -10.15 -7.72
C PHE A 303 -2.65 -10.33 -6.36
N LYS A 304 -3.96 -10.57 -6.36
CA LYS A 304 -4.74 -10.81 -5.16
C LYS A 304 -5.57 -12.08 -5.30
N VAL A 305 -5.62 -12.87 -4.23
CA VAL A 305 -6.53 -14.00 -4.08
C VAL A 305 -7.13 -13.97 -2.70
N VAL A 306 -8.46 -14.02 -2.60
CA VAL A 306 -9.18 -14.08 -1.32
C VAL A 306 -10.01 -15.36 -1.28
N MET A 307 -9.86 -16.12 -0.21
CA MET A 307 -10.74 -17.25 0.11
C MET A 307 -11.53 -16.92 1.36
N SER A 308 -12.84 -16.99 1.30
CA SER A 308 -13.74 -16.70 2.42
C SER A 308 -14.70 -17.84 2.72
N TYR A 309 -15.05 -17.97 3.99
CA TYR A 309 -16.03 -18.91 4.53
C TYR A 309 -17.08 -18.16 5.34
N HIS A 310 -18.33 -18.31 4.97
CA HIS A 310 -19.47 -17.65 5.60
C HIS A 310 -20.19 -18.60 6.59
N PHE A 311 -20.58 -18.10 7.78
CA PHE A 311 -21.22 -18.88 8.84
C PHE A 311 -22.22 -18.08 9.69
#